data_1f8b7f038f1c203469e0ba1b00bde0dd
#
_entry.id   1f8b7f038f1c203469e0ba1b00bde0dd
#
_cell.length_a   1.000
_cell.length_b   1.000
_cell.length_c   1.000
_cell.angle_alpha   90.00
_cell.angle_beta   90.00
_cell.angle_gamma   90.00
#
_symmetry.space_group_name_H-M   'P 1'
#
loop_
_entity.id
_entity.type
_entity.pdbx_description
1 polymer ?
#
loop_
_entity_poly.entity_id
_entity_poly.type
_entity_poly.pdbx_seq_one_letter_code
_entity_poly.pdbx_strand_id
1 'polypeptide(L)'
;MQNIVPLKCPKSNNTSLFYKYSKTKDGSRKYLCRKCHHQFAPDKPSSKKTAKYPRCPVCGKASFLYHDYEYYSNYRCCDKKCNHSFFVPKPTAILSTSMSKLVGKTNFKRMRYPVHIILSALSMFFLGKNSFRNIALILKTAFNVEVSHTTTSNWCRKFATLFHNISLELIPMLNFNSDKWHVDETVVKIAGEKYYVWFVIDSETRFILGFHLTPYRDSRQAFALLNSVRNLGTPSAIVSDRYSAYKVPVKSLFGDSVKHIRVESFKNDISNNL
;
A
#
# COMPACT_ATOMS: atom_id res chain seq x y z
N MET A 1 -30.08 -20.09 -42.47
CA MET A 1 -28.82 -20.56 -43.09
C MET A 1 -27.71 -20.37 -42.09
N GLN A 2 -27.17 -21.45 -41.51
CA GLN A 2 -26.04 -21.36 -40.60
C GLN A 2 -24.76 -21.05 -41.42
N ASN A 3 -24.09 -19.93 -41.16
CA ASN A 3 -22.83 -19.61 -41.76
C ASN A 3 -21.75 -20.59 -41.25
N ILE A 4 -21.46 -21.61 -42.08
CA ILE A 4 -20.39 -22.56 -41.82
C ILE A 4 -19.08 -21.85 -42.09
N VAL A 5 -18.42 -21.33 -41.02
CA VAL A 5 -17.10 -20.77 -41.12
C VAL A 5 -16.13 -21.89 -41.54
N PRO A 6 -15.39 -21.77 -42.66
CA PRO A 6 -14.48 -22.80 -43.10
C PRO A 6 -13.36 -23.06 -42.08
N LEU A 7 -13.13 -24.30 -41.74
CA LEU A 7 -12.10 -24.71 -40.81
C LEU A 7 -10.73 -24.33 -41.35
N LYS A 8 -9.99 -23.46 -40.62
CA LYS A 8 -8.66 -22.95 -41.00
C LYS A 8 -7.64 -23.14 -39.89
N CYS A 9 -6.48 -23.69 -40.21
CA CYS A 9 -5.41 -23.83 -39.24
C CYS A 9 -4.76 -22.48 -38.92
N PRO A 10 -4.71 -22.05 -37.65
CA PRO A 10 -4.16 -20.76 -37.28
C PRO A 10 -2.64 -20.64 -37.47
N LYS A 11 -1.92 -21.75 -37.63
CA LYS A 11 -0.45 -21.73 -37.84
C LYS A 11 -0.06 -21.80 -39.32
N SER A 12 -0.69 -22.63 -40.11
CA SER A 12 -0.31 -22.89 -41.51
C SER A 12 -1.29 -22.32 -42.52
N ASN A 13 -2.39 -21.71 -42.06
CA ASN A 13 -3.51 -21.23 -42.88
C ASN A 13 -4.16 -22.29 -43.79
N ASN A 14 -3.82 -23.56 -43.57
CA ASN A 14 -4.39 -24.68 -44.34
C ASN A 14 -5.88 -24.77 -44.05
N THR A 15 -6.68 -25.03 -45.10
CA THR A 15 -8.15 -25.19 -45.04
C THR A 15 -8.60 -26.63 -45.29
N SER A 16 -7.69 -27.54 -45.59
CA SER A 16 -7.94 -28.95 -45.85
C SER A 16 -7.01 -29.82 -45.01
N LEU A 17 -7.20 -31.14 -45.00
CA LEU A 17 -6.29 -32.09 -44.33
C LEU A 17 -6.25 -31.97 -42.82
N PHE A 18 -7.40 -32.00 -42.16
CA PHE A 18 -7.53 -31.99 -40.70
C PHE A 18 -7.90 -33.40 -40.20
N TYR A 19 -7.31 -33.74 -39.04
CA TYR A 19 -7.70 -34.94 -38.29
C TYR A 19 -8.45 -34.52 -37.00
N LYS A 20 -9.57 -35.21 -36.72
CA LYS A 20 -10.33 -35.02 -35.46
C LYS A 20 -9.55 -35.70 -34.34
N TYR A 21 -8.92 -34.93 -33.50
CA TYR A 21 -7.95 -35.45 -32.52
C TYR A 21 -8.56 -35.79 -31.16
N SER A 22 -9.26 -34.86 -30.53
CA SER A 22 -9.82 -35.01 -29.18
C SER A 22 -10.94 -34.00 -28.92
N LYS A 23 -11.49 -33.99 -27.70
CA LYS A 23 -12.37 -32.91 -27.19
C LYS A 23 -11.66 -32.09 -26.13
N THR A 24 -12.01 -30.83 -25.99
CA THR A 24 -11.62 -29.96 -24.86
C THR A 24 -12.43 -30.34 -23.62
N LYS A 25 -12.04 -29.82 -22.44
CA LYS A 25 -12.80 -30.03 -21.20
C LYS A 25 -14.24 -29.51 -21.28
N ASP A 26 -14.51 -28.54 -22.14
CA ASP A 26 -15.83 -27.93 -22.38
C ASP A 26 -16.61 -28.65 -23.50
N GLY A 27 -16.14 -29.81 -23.98
CA GLY A 27 -16.80 -30.60 -25.01
C GLY A 27 -16.51 -30.17 -26.47
N SER A 28 -15.88 -29.02 -26.72
CA SER A 28 -15.55 -28.55 -28.08
C SER A 28 -14.51 -29.44 -28.75
N ARG A 29 -14.63 -29.62 -30.08
CA ARG A 29 -13.77 -30.52 -30.83
C ARG A 29 -12.41 -29.93 -31.17
N LYS A 30 -11.34 -30.68 -30.93
CA LYS A 30 -9.96 -30.32 -31.33
C LYS A 30 -9.60 -30.98 -32.66
N TYR A 31 -8.86 -30.26 -33.47
CA TYR A 31 -8.34 -30.70 -34.75
C TYR A 31 -6.83 -30.68 -34.78
N LEU A 32 -6.22 -31.61 -35.49
CA LEU A 32 -4.78 -31.66 -35.79
C LEU A 32 -4.61 -31.34 -37.28
N CYS A 33 -3.82 -30.33 -37.58
CA CYS A 33 -3.43 -30.01 -38.97
C CYS A 33 -2.38 -30.99 -39.43
N ARG A 34 -2.62 -31.74 -40.50
CA ARG A 34 -1.64 -32.70 -41.07
C ARG A 34 -0.46 -32.03 -41.72
N LYS A 35 -0.54 -30.76 -42.12
CA LYS A 35 0.56 -30.04 -42.75
C LYS A 35 1.58 -29.50 -41.73
N CYS A 36 1.18 -29.07 -40.52
CA CYS A 36 2.10 -28.46 -39.55
C CYS A 36 1.98 -29.08 -38.15
N HIS A 37 1.24 -30.14 -37.99
CA HIS A 37 0.99 -30.85 -36.73
C HIS A 37 0.49 -29.97 -35.59
N HIS A 38 -0.09 -28.79 -35.92
CA HIS A 38 -0.67 -27.91 -34.91
C HIS A 38 -2.05 -28.35 -34.48
N GLN A 39 -2.29 -28.40 -33.16
CA GLN A 39 -3.59 -28.72 -32.58
C GLN A 39 -4.37 -27.44 -32.28
N PHE A 40 -5.62 -27.35 -32.68
CA PHE A 40 -6.46 -26.18 -32.43
C PHE A 40 -7.93 -26.57 -32.30
N ALA A 41 -8.69 -25.72 -31.64
CA ALA A 41 -10.14 -25.75 -31.54
C ALA A 41 -10.70 -24.50 -32.21
N PRO A 42 -11.49 -24.61 -33.30
CA PRO A 42 -11.96 -23.44 -34.07
C PRO A 42 -12.84 -22.50 -33.26
N ASP A 43 -13.62 -23.06 -32.31
CA ASP A 43 -14.55 -22.30 -31.47
C ASP A 43 -13.90 -21.60 -30.26
N LYS A 44 -12.61 -21.78 -30.05
CA LYS A 44 -11.86 -21.05 -29.04
C LYS A 44 -10.88 -20.11 -29.72
N PRO A 45 -11.07 -18.78 -29.59
CA PRO A 45 -10.01 -17.87 -29.92
C PRO A 45 -8.78 -18.31 -29.12
N SER A 46 -7.64 -18.46 -29.79
CA SER A 46 -6.36 -18.75 -29.12
C SER A 46 -6.02 -17.56 -28.23
N SER A 47 -6.64 -17.52 -27.07
CA SER A 47 -6.25 -16.60 -26.03
C SER A 47 -4.89 -17.05 -25.49
N LYS A 48 -3.85 -16.91 -26.29
CA LYS A 48 -2.56 -16.61 -25.72
C LYS A 48 -2.75 -15.24 -25.09
N LYS A 49 -3.24 -15.23 -23.84
CA LYS A 49 -2.99 -14.14 -22.93
C LYS A 49 -1.46 -14.10 -22.84
N THR A 50 -0.83 -13.39 -23.75
CA THR A 50 0.53 -12.91 -23.55
C THR A 50 0.38 -11.87 -22.46
N ALA A 51 0.29 -12.34 -21.21
CA ALA A 51 0.57 -11.49 -20.08
C ALA A 51 1.95 -10.93 -20.38
N LYS A 52 2.02 -9.64 -20.73
CA LYS A 52 3.30 -8.95 -20.93
C LYS A 52 3.88 -8.76 -19.54
N TYR A 53 4.55 -9.79 -19.05
CA TYR A 53 5.31 -9.67 -17.81
C TYR A 53 6.42 -8.63 -18.00
N PRO A 54 6.77 -7.88 -16.96
CA PRO A 54 7.83 -6.89 -17.02
C PRO A 54 9.16 -7.57 -17.35
N ARG A 55 10.00 -6.90 -18.09
CA ARG A 55 11.33 -7.42 -18.41
C ARG A 55 12.25 -7.31 -17.19
N CYS A 56 13.22 -8.22 -17.09
CA CYS A 56 14.21 -8.19 -16.01
C CYS A 56 14.97 -6.85 -16.02
N PRO A 57 15.03 -6.11 -14.91
CA PRO A 57 15.70 -4.81 -14.85
C PRO A 57 17.22 -4.91 -14.99
N VAL A 58 17.81 -6.10 -14.74
CA VAL A 58 19.25 -6.31 -14.80
C VAL A 58 19.74 -6.69 -16.22
N CYS A 59 19.03 -7.61 -16.91
CA CYS A 59 19.50 -8.13 -18.19
C CYS A 59 18.52 -7.90 -19.36
N GLY A 60 17.38 -7.25 -19.15
CA GLY A 60 16.38 -6.96 -20.17
C GLY A 60 15.62 -8.16 -20.73
N LYS A 61 15.96 -9.40 -20.31
CA LYS A 61 15.33 -10.62 -20.79
C LYS A 61 13.94 -10.82 -20.19
N ALA A 62 13.18 -11.78 -20.72
CA ALA A 62 11.86 -12.13 -20.23
C ALA A 62 11.91 -12.58 -18.76
N SER A 63 10.83 -12.33 -18.05
CA SER A 63 10.61 -12.81 -16.69
C SER A 63 9.32 -13.62 -16.60
N PHE A 64 9.16 -14.34 -15.53
CA PHE A 64 7.93 -15.06 -15.20
C PHE A 64 7.47 -14.67 -13.78
N LEU A 65 6.17 -14.77 -13.53
CA LEU A 65 5.59 -14.55 -12.22
C LEU A 65 6.01 -15.70 -11.30
N TYR A 66 6.76 -15.38 -10.25
CA TYR A 66 7.23 -16.34 -9.26
C TYR A 66 6.24 -16.48 -8.10
N HIS A 67 5.83 -15.35 -7.50
CA HIS A 67 4.76 -15.28 -6.52
C HIS A 67 3.88 -14.06 -6.76
N ASP A 68 2.59 -14.21 -6.53
CA ASP A 68 1.60 -13.13 -6.60
C ASP A 68 1.07 -12.85 -5.20
N TYR A 69 1.41 -11.67 -4.68
CA TYR A 69 0.96 -11.20 -3.37
C TYR A 69 -0.17 -10.17 -3.55
N GLU A 70 -0.84 -9.83 -2.46
CA GLU A 70 -1.95 -8.89 -2.47
C GLU A 70 -1.54 -7.50 -3.00
N TYR A 71 -0.40 -6.97 -2.55
CA TYR A 71 0.04 -5.60 -2.84
C TYR A 71 1.13 -5.52 -3.92
N TYR A 72 1.79 -6.60 -4.25
CA TYR A 72 2.85 -6.65 -5.25
C TYR A 72 2.98 -8.05 -5.86
N SER A 73 3.63 -8.11 -7.01
CA SER A 73 3.97 -9.37 -7.66
C SER A 73 5.48 -9.55 -7.69
N ASN A 74 5.96 -10.74 -7.36
CA ASN A 74 7.36 -11.10 -7.46
C ASN A 74 7.62 -11.81 -8.79
N TYR A 75 8.53 -11.26 -9.58
CA TYR A 75 8.97 -11.82 -10.85
C TYR A 75 10.39 -12.32 -10.75
N ARG A 76 10.70 -13.35 -11.56
CA ARG A 76 12.04 -13.91 -11.67
C ARG A 76 12.46 -13.94 -13.12
N CYS A 77 13.72 -13.64 -13.39
CA CYS A 77 14.31 -13.69 -14.72
C CYS A 77 14.31 -15.14 -15.26
N CYS A 78 13.92 -15.29 -16.53
CA CYS A 78 13.97 -16.60 -17.23
C CYS A 78 15.41 -17.07 -17.53
N ASP A 79 16.37 -16.15 -17.52
CA ASP A 79 17.77 -16.50 -17.75
C ASP A 79 18.39 -17.08 -16.47
N LYS A 80 18.79 -18.35 -16.53
CA LYS A 80 19.42 -19.07 -15.41
C LYS A 80 20.71 -18.42 -14.92
N LYS A 81 21.48 -17.75 -15.81
CA LYS A 81 22.71 -17.05 -15.43
C LYS A 81 22.42 -15.76 -14.64
N CYS A 82 21.37 -15.03 -15.01
CA CYS A 82 20.95 -13.82 -14.32
C CYS A 82 20.20 -14.13 -13.02
N ASN A 83 19.23 -15.03 -13.08
CA ASN A 83 18.38 -15.51 -11.95
C ASN A 83 17.88 -14.40 -11.01
N HIS A 84 17.77 -13.15 -11.49
CA HIS A 84 17.38 -11.99 -10.69
C HIS A 84 15.89 -12.05 -10.36
N SER A 85 15.55 -11.82 -9.09
CA SER A 85 14.16 -11.67 -8.63
C SER A 85 13.88 -10.20 -8.34
N PHE A 86 12.73 -9.71 -8.79
CA PHE A 86 12.32 -8.31 -8.59
C PHE A 86 10.83 -8.22 -8.32
N PHE A 87 10.44 -7.12 -7.68
CA PHE A 87 9.08 -6.90 -7.24
C PHE A 87 8.44 -5.77 -8.05
N VAL A 88 7.17 -5.94 -8.40
CA VAL A 88 6.37 -4.93 -9.09
C VAL A 88 5.14 -4.64 -8.27
N PRO A 89 4.93 -3.37 -7.84
CA PRO A 89 3.76 -2.98 -7.09
C PRO A 89 2.51 -3.10 -7.95
N LYS A 90 1.41 -3.54 -7.34
CA LYS A 90 0.10 -3.54 -8.00
C LYS A 90 -0.53 -2.15 -7.96
N PRO A 91 -1.23 -1.73 -9.03
CA PRO A 91 -1.91 -0.43 -9.06
C PRO A 91 -2.96 -0.27 -7.95
N THR A 92 -3.56 -1.37 -7.53
CA THR A 92 -4.57 -1.46 -6.47
C THR A 92 -3.99 -1.57 -5.07
N ALA A 93 -2.65 -1.55 -4.92
CA ALA A 93 -2.00 -1.45 -3.62
C ALA A 93 -2.18 -0.05 -2.96
N ILE A 94 -3.25 0.60 -3.27
CA ILE A 94 -3.80 1.65 -2.43
C ILE A 94 -4.18 0.94 -1.15
N LEU A 95 -3.59 1.38 -0.05
CA LEU A 95 -4.13 1.10 1.26
C LEU A 95 -5.63 1.39 1.15
N SER A 96 -6.45 0.36 1.00
CA SER A 96 -7.89 0.49 1.15
C SER A 96 -8.12 0.74 2.62
N THR A 97 -7.70 1.89 3.03
CA THR A 97 -7.85 2.36 4.36
C THR A 97 -9.33 2.42 4.60
N SER A 98 -9.79 1.61 5.51
CA SER A 98 -11.01 1.85 6.28
C SER A 98 -11.13 3.32 6.72
N MET A 99 -10.08 4.11 6.60
CA MET A 99 -10.02 5.56 6.80
C MET A 99 -10.82 6.37 5.77
N SER A 100 -10.94 5.94 4.52
CA SER A 100 -11.81 6.64 3.55
C SER A 100 -13.30 6.55 3.91
N LYS A 101 -13.68 5.58 4.72
CA LYS A 101 -15.04 5.47 5.27
C LYS A 101 -15.29 6.36 6.50
N LEU A 102 -14.22 6.88 7.12
CA LEU A 102 -14.30 7.77 8.27
C LEU A 102 -14.45 9.25 7.89
N VAL A 103 -14.44 9.58 6.61
CA VAL A 103 -14.61 10.95 6.09
C VAL A 103 -16.09 11.37 6.16
N GLY A 104 -16.60 11.50 7.37
CA GLY A 104 -17.81 12.27 7.62
C GLY A 104 -17.48 13.76 7.65
N LYS A 105 -18.35 14.61 7.09
CA LYS A 105 -18.23 16.08 7.21
C LYS A 105 -18.35 16.47 8.69
N THR A 106 -17.24 16.44 9.42
CA THR A 106 -17.18 16.83 10.83
C THR A 106 -17.00 18.34 10.90
N ASN A 107 -18.00 19.04 11.39
CA ASN A 107 -17.93 20.46 11.67
C ASN A 107 -18.41 20.74 13.09
N PHE A 108 -18.17 21.94 13.58
CA PHE A 108 -18.60 22.41 14.91
C PHE A 108 -20.07 22.78 14.98
N LYS A 109 -20.84 22.64 13.89
CA LYS A 109 -22.26 22.99 13.86
C LYS A 109 -23.04 22.09 14.83
N ARG A 110 -23.96 22.72 15.59
CA ARG A 110 -24.83 22.07 16.60
C ARG A 110 -24.08 21.45 17.78
N MET A 111 -22.85 21.92 18.08
CA MET A 111 -22.16 21.51 19.30
C MET A 111 -22.77 22.27 20.51
N ARG A 112 -22.95 21.54 21.63
CA ARG A 112 -23.49 22.11 22.88
C ARG A 112 -22.52 23.13 23.52
N TYR A 113 -21.20 22.89 23.33
CA TYR A 113 -20.15 23.70 23.92
C TYR A 113 -19.52 24.63 22.90
N PRO A 114 -19.05 25.82 23.34
CA PRO A 114 -18.33 26.74 22.44
C PRO A 114 -17.10 26.12 21.77
N VAL A 115 -16.83 26.55 20.54
CA VAL A 115 -15.73 26.02 19.74
C VAL A 115 -14.38 26.14 20.44
N HIS A 116 -14.08 27.26 21.09
CA HIS A 116 -12.83 27.49 21.81
C HIS A 116 -12.61 26.49 22.95
N ILE A 117 -13.65 26.09 23.67
CA ILE A 117 -13.58 25.10 24.74
C ILE A 117 -13.23 23.72 24.14
N ILE A 118 -13.84 23.36 23.02
CA ILE A 118 -13.56 22.09 22.32
C ILE A 118 -12.11 22.09 21.79
N LEU A 119 -11.69 23.17 21.14
CA LEU A 119 -10.32 23.32 20.64
C LEU A 119 -9.29 23.28 21.77
N SER A 120 -9.55 23.93 22.92
CA SER A 120 -8.69 23.84 24.11
C SER A 120 -8.57 22.37 24.59
N ALA A 121 -9.69 21.63 24.65
CA ALA A 121 -9.66 20.23 25.05
C ALA A 121 -8.83 19.38 24.08
N LEU A 122 -8.96 19.61 22.75
CA LEU A 122 -8.19 18.94 21.72
C LEU A 122 -6.68 19.27 21.83
N SER A 123 -6.34 20.54 22.04
CA SER A 123 -4.96 20.97 22.25
C SER A 123 -4.34 20.35 23.51
N MET A 124 -5.09 20.30 24.61
CA MET A 124 -4.65 19.64 25.83
C MET A 124 -4.40 18.15 25.64
N PHE A 125 -5.20 17.49 24.82
CA PHE A 125 -5.01 16.07 24.52
C PHE A 125 -3.84 15.81 23.59
N PHE A 126 -3.85 16.42 22.39
CA PHE A 126 -2.89 16.10 21.35
C PHE A 126 -1.50 16.72 21.59
N LEU A 127 -1.43 17.95 22.09
CA LEU A 127 -0.17 18.66 22.36
C LEU A 127 0.29 18.48 23.81
N GLY A 128 -0.64 18.63 24.76
CA GLY A 128 -0.33 18.56 26.18
C GLY A 128 -0.27 17.13 26.74
N LYS A 129 -0.63 16.10 25.95
CA LYS A 129 -0.66 14.69 26.35
C LYS A 129 -1.48 14.40 27.61
N ASN A 130 -2.48 15.24 27.90
CA ASN A 130 -3.29 15.10 29.09
C ASN A 130 -4.32 13.94 28.94
N SER A 131 -4.61 13.29 30.04
CA SER A 131 -5.70 12.31 30.08
C SER A 131 -7.07 13.00 29.96
N PHE A 132 -8.08 12.31 29.45
CA PHE A 132 -9.44 12.86 29.34
C PHE A 132 -10.01 13.31 30.69
N ARG A 133 -9.63 12.65 31.80
CA ARG A 133 -10.03 13.03 33.15
C ARG A 133 -9.37 14.34 33.58
N ASN A 134 -8.07 14.52 33.32
CA ASN A 134 -7.37 15.76 33.60
C ASN A 134 -7.91 16.93 32.76
N ILE A 135 -8.23 16.68 31.47
CA ILE A 135 -8.84 17.69 30.62
C ILE A 135 -10.20 18.16 31.21
N ALA A 136 -11.04 17.22 31.60
CA ALA A 136 -12.33 17.56 32.23
C ALA A 136 -12.15 18.38 33.53
N LEU A 137 -11.14 18.03 34.35
CA LEU A 137 -10.77 18.78 35.55
C LEU A 137 -10.29 20.17 35.21
N ILE A 138 -9.37 20.34 34.25
CA ILE A 138 -8.86 21.64 33.82
C ILE A 138 -9.98 22.52 33.27
N LEU A 139 -10.88 21.97 32.45
CA LEU A 139 -12.03 22.70 31.92
C LEU A 139 -12.96 23.19 33.04
N LYS A 140 -13.18 22.42 34.08
CA LYS A 140 -13.95 22.80 35.23
C LYS A 140 -13.24 23.92 36.02
N THR A 141 -11.96 23.76 36.35
CA THR A 141 -11.22 24.65 37.24
C THR A 141 -10.81 25.96 36.59
N ALA A 142 -10.31 25.91 35.33
CA ALA A 142 -9.78 27.10 34.65
C ALA A 142 -10.80 27.81 33.77
N PHE A 143 -11.78 27.10 33.23
CA PHE A 143 -12.78 27.68 32.32
C PHE A 143 -14.20 27.68 32.88
N ASN A 144 -14.42 27.17 34.09
CA ASN A 144 -15.72 26.99 34.70
C ASN A 144 -16.73 26.25 33.81
N VAL A 145 -16.24 25.23 33.07
CA VAL A 145 -17.03 24.42 32.14
C VAL A 145 -17.06 22.96 32.61
N GLU A 146 -18.23 22.53 33.06
CA GLU A 146 -18.42 21.14 33.47
C GLU A 146 -18.69 20.23 32.29
N VAL A 147 -17.75 19.31 32.08
CA VAL A 147 -17.85 18.24 31.07
C VAL A 147 -17.34 16.89 31.64
N SER A 148 -17.93 15.80 31.20
CA SER A 148 -17.44 14.50 31.57
C SER A 148 -16.17 14.13 30.74
N HIS A 149 -15.32 13.26 31.28
CA HIS A 149 -14.18 12.70 30.55
C HIS A 149 -14.63 11.93 29.29
N THR A 150 -15.85 11.36 29.29
CA THR A 150 -16.44 10.73 28.10
C THR A 150 -16.75 11.77 27.02
N THR A 151 -17.23 12.96 27.39
CA THR A 151 -17.46 14.05 26.44
C THR A 151 -16.16 14.52 25.81
N THR A 152 -15.07 14.67 26.56
CA THR A 152 -13.76 15.06 26.04
C THR A 152 -13.20 13.97 25.11
N SER A 153 -13.35 12.69 25.46
CA SER A 153 -12.99 11.56 24.59
C SER A 153 -13.77 11.56 23.27
N ASN A 154 -15.08 11.82 23.34
CA ASN A 154 -15.92 11.87 22.13
C ASN A 154 -15.54 13.04 21.22
N TRP A 155 -15.13 14.19 21.77
CA TRP A 155 -14.59 15.29 20.98
C TRP A 155 -13.33 14.88 20.25
N CYS A 156 -12.36 14.28 20.94
CA CYS A 156 -11.12 13.82 20.32
C CYS A 156 -11.37 12.83 19.19
N ARG A 157 -12.25 11.86 19.40
CA ARG A 157 -12.63 10.89 18.35
C ARG A 157 -13.33 11.56 17.16
N LYS A 158 -14.29 12.45 17.44
CA LYS A 158 -15.06 13.15 16.41
C LYS A 158 -14.17 14.02 15.54
N PHE A 159 -13.25 14.76 16.14
CA PHE A 159 -12.42 15.74 15.43
C PHE A 159 -11.08 15.17 14.93
N ALA A 160 -10.71 13.93 15.29
CA ALA A 160 -9.55 13.24 14.71
C ALA A 160 -9.62 13.19 13.18
N THR A 161 -10.80 12.91 12.63
CA THR A 161 -11.03 12.89 11.18
C THR A 161 -10.86 14.27 10.54
N LEU A 162 -11.31 15.35 11.22
CA LEU A 162 -11.12 16.71 10.73
C LEU A 162 -9.64 17.05 10.63
N PHE A 163 -8.84 16.75 11.65
CA PHE A 163 -7.39 16.99 11.62
C PHE A 163 -6.69 16.16 10.58
N HIS A 164 -7.13 14.92 10.36
CA HIS A 164 -6.60 14.09 9.28
C HIS A 164 -6.88 14.71 7.91
N ASN A 165 -8.09 15.21 7.66
CA ASN A 165 -8.42 15.88 6.40
C ASN A 165 -7.57 17.14 6.19
N ILE A 166 -7.39 17.95 7.24
CA ILE A 166 -6.49 19.12 7.20
C ILE A 166 -5.05 18.69 6.87
N SER A 167 -4.58 17.58 7.45
CA SER A 167 -3.25 17.05 7.13
C SER A 167 -3.14 16.70 5.64
N LEU A 168 -4.16 16.09 5.04
CA LEU A 168 -4.16 15.77 3.62
C LEU A 168 -4.14 17.02 2.73
N GLU A 169 -4.83 18.08 3.13
CA GLU A 169 -4.82 19.36 2.42
C GLU A 169 -3.46 20.09 2.50
N LEU A 170 -2.66 19.81 3.54
CA LEU A 170 -1.33 20.39 3.69
C LEU A 170 -0.26 19.68 2.83
N ILE A 171 -0.47 18.43 2.46
CA ILE A 171 0.50 17.63 1.68
C ILE A 171 1.02 18.37 0.45
N PRO A 172 0.19 18.98 -0.42
CA PRO A 172 0.68 19.69 -1.61
C PRO A 172 1.50 20.94 -1.32
N MET A 173 1.44 21.46 -0.09
CA MET A 173 2.15 22.67 0.34
C MET A 173 3.53 22.36 0.93
N LEU A 174 3.81 21.08 1.21
CA LEU A 174 5.02 20.64 1.87
C LEU A 174 5.95 19.98 0.86
N ASN A 175 7.26 20.13 1.07
CA ASN A 175 8.30 19.45 0.32
C ASN A 175 8.80 18.26 1.13
N PHE A 176 8.68 17.06 0.57
CA PHE A 176 9.13 15.81 1.20
C PHE A 176 10.36 15.21 0.51
N ASN A 177 11.06 15.98 -0.36
CA ASN A 177 12.38 15.62 -0.86
C ASN A 177 13.43 15.95 0.20
N SER A 178 13.30 15.30 1.34
CA SER A 178 14.09 15.57 2.54
C SER A 178 15.33 14.68 2.63
N ASP A 179 16.18 14.94 3.63
CA ASP A 179 17.34 14.11 3.91
C ASP A 179 16.93 12.68 4.24
N LYS A 180 15.93 12.50 5.13
CA LYS A 180 15.55 11.16 5.61
C LYS A 180 14.05 11.01 5.82
N TRP A 181 13.57 9.82 5.52
CA TRP A 181 12.27 9.31 6.00
C TRP A 181 12.51 8.22 7.03
N HIS A 182 11.84 8.31 8.17
CA HIS A 182 11.88 7.30 9.21
C HIS A 182 10.67 6.37 9.08
N VAL A 183 10.93 5.08 9.11
CA VAL A 183 9.91 4.03 9.01
C VAL A 183 9.98 3.17 10.25
N ASP A 184 8.85 2.97 10.91
CA ASP A 184 8.77 2.16 12.12
C ASP A 184 7.38 1.55 12.26
N GLU A 185 7.24 0.58 13.15
CA GLU A 185 5.95 0.05 13.55
C GLU A 185 5.83 -0.03 15.07
N THR A 186 4.63 0.19 15.56
CA THR A 186 4.29 0.03 16.98
C THR A 186 3.12 -0.91 17.18
N VAL A 187 3.08 -1.55 18.33
CA VAL A 187 2.03 -2.52 18.68
C VAL A 187 0.91 -1.81 19.43
N VAL A 188 -0.32 -2.06 19.01
CA VAL A 188 -1.54 -1.65 19.72
C VAL A 188 -2.41 -2.87 19.96
N LYS A 189 -3.20 -2.84 21.03
CA LYS A 189 -4.24 -3.85 21.29
C LYS A 189 -5.62 -3.25 21.01
N ILE A 190 -6.40 -3.91 20.17
CA ILE A 190 -7.75 -3.52 19.82
C ILE A 190 -8.66 -4.71 20.14
N ALA A 191 -9.61 -4.50 21.03
CA ALA A 191 -10.52 -5.57 21.53
C ALA A 191 -9.79 -6.85 22.03
N GLY A 192 -8.60 -6.67 22.63
CA GLY A 192 -7.77 -7.79 23.10
C GLY A 192 -6.79 -8.34 22.06
N GLU A 193 -7.05 -8.13 20.79
CA GLU A 193 -6.23 -8.61 19.68
C GLU A 193 -5.06 -7.67 19.39
N LYS A 194 -3.94 -8.24 18.94
CA LYS A 194 -2.70 -7.52 18.65
C LYS A 194 -2.71 -6.99 17.22
N TYR A 195 -2.49 -5.67 17.06
CA TYR A 195 -2.33 -4.99 15.79
C TYR A 195 -1.02 -4.23 15.75
N TYR A 196 -0.54 -3.96 14.53
CA TYR A 196 0.65 -3.14 14.26
C TYR A 196 0.22 -1.88 13.53
N VAL A 197 0.65 -0.73 14.05
CA VAL A 197 0.57 0.55 13.37
C VAL A 197 1.92 0.81 12.73
N TRP A 198 1.97 0.74 11.42
CA TRP A 198 3.12 1.07 10.60
C TRP A 198 3.03 2.54 10.20
N PHE A 199 4.11 3.29 10.20
CA PHE A 199 4.10 4.70 9.81
C PHE A 199 5.41 5.14 9.18
N VAL A 200 5.32 6.19 8.36
CA VAL A 200 6.45 6.89 7.76
C VAL A 200 6.41 8.34 8.21
N ILE A 201 7.53 8.84 8.73
CA ILE A 201 7.69 10.22 9.18
C ILE A 201 8.81 10.87 8.38
N ASP A 202 8.57 12.05 7.85
CA ASP A 202 9.59 12.90 7.28
C ASP A 202 10.45 13.55 8.37
N SER A 203 11.77 13.50 8.24
CA SER A 203 12.69 13.97 9.27
C SER A 203 12.68 15.49 9.44
N GLU A 204 12.51 16.25 8.38
CA GLU A 204 12.57 17.71 8.38
C GLU A 204 11.26 18.34 8.84
N THR A 205 10.16 17.97 8.20
CA THR A 205 8.83 18.52 8.50
C THR A 205 8.17 17.89 9.72
N ARG A 206 8.65 16.71 10.16
CA ARG A 206 8.02 15.85 11.17
C ARG A 206 6.62 15.40 10.79
N PHE A 207 6.27 15.53 9.53
CA PHE A 207 4.96 15.13 9.00
C PHE A 207 4.87 13.62 8.87
N ILE A 208 3.73 13.04 9.29
CA ILE A 208 3.43 11.64 9.05
C ILE A 208 2.95 11.50 7.62
N LEU A 209 3.80 10.99 6.74
CA LEU A 209 3.53 10.82 5.30
C LEU A 209 2.45 9.77 5.04
N GLY A 210 2.43 8.73 5.87
CA GLY A 210 1.44 7.67 5.79
C GLY A 210 1.49 6.75 6.99
N PHE A 211 0.41 6.03 7.20
CA PHE A 211 0.32 5.00 8.22
C PHE A 211 -0.59 3.86 7.76
N HIS A 212 -0.40 2.69 8.35
CA HIS A 212 -1.14 1.48 8.04
C HIS A 212 -1.37 0.64 9.29
N LEU A 213 -2.62 0.26 9.55
CA LEU A 213 -3.01 -0.59 10.68
C LEU A 213 -3.34 -1.99 10.18
N THR A 214 -2.67 -3.01 10.75
CA THR A 214 -2.83 -4.40 10.32
C THR A 214 -2.53 -5.38 11.47
N PRO A 215 -3.13 -6.58 11.51
CA PRO A 215 -2.74 -7.61 12.45
C PRO A 215 -1.42 -8.32 12.07
N TYR A 216 -0.88 -8.06 10.87
CA TYR A 216 0.32 -8.71 10.36
C TYR A 216 1.56 -7.85 10.52
N ARG A 217 2.71 -8.53 10.77
CA ARG A 217 4.03 -7.90 10.87
C ARG A 217 4.97 -8.58 9.87
N ASP A 218 4.90 -8.16 8.61
CA ASP A 218 5.70 -8.74 7.53
C ASP A 218 6.08 -7.71 6.45
N SER A 219 6.93 -8.13 5.50
CA SER A 219 7.39 -7.28 4.40
C SER A 219 6.28 -6.77 3.49
N ARG A 220 5.12 -7.44 3.44
CA ARG A 220 3.98 -6.99 2.62
C ARG A 220 3.40 -5.69 3.18
N GLN A 221 3.36 -5.57 4.50
CA GLN A 221 2.83 -4.39 5.19
C GLN A 221 3.79 -3.20 5.03
N ALA A 222 5.08 -3.43 5.21
CA ALA A 222 6.11 -2.43 4.94
C ALA A 222 6.07 -1.96 3.46
N PHE A 223 5.87 -2.90 2.52
CA PHE A 223 5.73 -2.58 1.11
C PHE A 223 4.47 -1.75 0.82
N ALA A 224 3.32 -2.12 1.37
CA ALA A 224 2.06 -1.40 1.20
C ALA A 224 2.17 0.04 1.71
N LEU A 225 2.76 0.22 2.89
CA LEU A 225 3.01 1.53 3.49
C LEU A 225 3.91 2.39 2.59
N LEU A 226 5.10 1.91 2.27
CA LEU A 226 6.08 2.67 1.46
C LEU A 226 5.57 2.97 0.05
N ASN A 227 4.84 2.04 -0.56
CA ASN A 227 4.22 2.26 -1.86
C ASN A 227 3.14 3.35 -1.83
N SER A 228 2.43 3.53 -0.70
CA SER A 228 1.42 4.59 -0.57
C SER A 228 2.01 5.99 -0.52
N VAL A 229 3.24 6.14 -0.06
CA VAL A 229 3.90 7.44 0.16
C VAL A 229 4.97 7.77 -0.88
N ARG A 230 5.42 6.79 -1.68
CA ARG A 230 6.55 6.95 -2.61
C ARG A 230 6.42 8.10 -3.62
N ASN A 231 5.19 8.51 -3.93
CA ASN A 231 4.91 9.59 -4.88
C ASN A 231 4.88 10.98 -4.21
N LEU A 232 5.04 11.07 -2.90
CA LEU A 232 5.01 12.34 -2.16
C LEU A 232 6.35 13.07 -2.25
N GLY A 233 7.44 12.34 -2.43
CA GLY A 233 8.79 12.88 -2.53
C GLY A 233 9.85 11.78 -2.68
N THR A 234 11.11 12.20 -2.76
CA THR A 234 12.26 11.29 -2.86
C THR A 234 13.27 11.67 -1.77
N PRO A 235 13.32 10.96 -0.63
CA PRO A 235 14.30 11.22 0.41
C PRO A 235 15.69 10.76 -0.03
N SER A 236 16.76 11.32 0.53
CA SER A 236 18.11 10.84 0.33
C SER A 236 18.34 9.47 0.99
N ALA A 237 17.66 9.22 2.11
CA ALA A 237 17.72 7.95 2.81
C ALA A 237 16.39 7.58 3.47
N ILE A 238 16.16 6.27 3.62
CA ILE A 238 15.12 5.71 4.46
C ILE A 238 15.79 5.04 5.66
N VAL A 239 15.38 5.45 6.86
CA VAL A 239 15.90 4.94 8.13
C VAL A 239 14.86 3.99 8.73
N SER A 240 15.27 2.78 9.07
CA SER A 240 14.45 1.81 9.79
C SER A 240 15.26 1.17 10.93
N ASP A 241 14.58 0.46 11.82
CA ASP A 241 15.24 -0.49 12.70
C ASP A 241 15.90 -1.62 11.90
N ARG A 242 16.53 -2.57 12.58
CA ARG A 242 17.17 -3.75 11.95
C ARG A 242 16.18 -4.82 11.49
N TYR A 243 14.89 -4.62 11.63
CA TYR A 243 13.89 -5.58 11.21
C TYR A 243 13.97 -5.84 9.69
N SER A 244 14.02 -7.11 9.33
CA SER A 244 14.28 -7.52 7.94
C SER A 244 13.14 -7.19 6.96
N ALA A 245 11.94 -6.95 7.47
CA ALA A 245 10.75 -6.66 6.66
C ALA A 245 10.88 -5.43 5.77
N TYR A 246 11.70 -4.44 6.15
CA TYR A 246 11.93 -3.21 5.37
C TYR A 246 12.89 -3.38 4.20
N LYS A 247 13.77 -4.39 4.24
CA LYS A 247 14.88 -4.53 3.31
C LYS A 247 14.45 -4.65 1.84
N VAL A 248 13.50 -5.53 1.58
CA VAL A 248 12.97 -5.77 0.24
C VAL A 248 12.08 -4.61 -0.24
N PRO A 249 11.13 -4.11 0.55
CA PRO A 249 10.30 -2.97 0.15
C PRO A 249 11.09 -1.73 -0.22
N VAL A 250 12.06 -1.30 0.60
CA VAL A 250 12.89 -0.13 0.31
C VAL A 250 13.64 -0.30 -1.00
N LYS A 251 14.34 -1.42 -1.17
CA LYS A 251 15.09 -1.69 -2.41
C LYS A 251 14.19 -1.77 -3.65
N SER A 252 13.01 -2.37 -3.53
CA SER A 252 12.09 -2.57 -4.66
C SER A 252 11.40 -1.31 -5.12
N LEU A 253 11.09 -0.40 -4.20
CA LEU A 253 10.31 0.81 -4.48
C LEU A 253 11.18 2.02 -4.83
N PHE A 254 12.36 2.12 -4.19
CA PHE A 254 13.24 3.29 -4.31
C PHE A 254 14.56 2.97 -5.05
N GLY A 255 14.84 1.69 -5.30
CA GLY A 255 16.06 1.25 -6.00
C GLY A 255 17.34 1.59 -5.23
N ASP A 256 18.40 1.86 -5.99
CA ASP A 256 19.70 2.22 -5.42
C ASP A 256 19.87 3.76 -5.26
N SER A 257 18.88 4.54 -5.69
CA SER A 257 18.89 6.01 -5.57
C SER A 257 18.65 6.49 -4.14
N VAL A 258 18.00 5.70 -3.31
CA VAL A 258 17.70 6.01 -1.90
C VAL A 258 18.46 5.06 -0.98
N LYS A 259 19.28 5.60 -0.11
CA LYS A 259 20.06 4.79 0.84
C LYS A 259 19.16 4.19 1.92
N HIS A 260 19.24 2.89 2.18
CA HIS A 260 18.58 2.28 3.33
C HIS A 260 19.52 2.20 4.51
N ILE A 261 19.27 3.01 5.54
CA ILE A 261 20.02 3.06 6.80
C ILE A 261 19.26 2.23 7.83
N ARG A 262 19.95 1.25 8.44
CA ARG A 262 19.36 0.36 9.45
C ARG A 262 20.06 0.61 10.79
N VAL A 263 19.32 1.15 11.75
CA VAL A 263 19.83 1.55 13.06
C VAL A 263 19.35 0.61 14.18
N GLU A 264 20.13 0.50 15.25
CA GLU A 264 19.68 -0.27 16.43
C GLU A 264 18.65 0.48 17.26
N SER A 265 18.78 1.81 17.30
CA SER A 265 17.85 2.69 18.03
C SER A 265 17.76 4.02 17.32
N PHE A 266 16.53 4.50 17.12
CA PHE A 266 16.28 5.84 16.55
C PHE A 266 16.86 6.99 17.42
N LYS A 267 17.09 6.75 18.71
CA LYS A 267 17.72 7.76 19.58
C LYS A 267 19.10 8.19 19.08
N ASN A 268 19.85 7.28 18.46
CA ASN A 268 21.20 7.57 17.97
C ASN A 268 21.21 8.36 16.65
N ASP A 269 20.09 8.36 15.90
CA ASP A 269 19.98 9.08 14.63
C ASP A 269 19.44 10.51 14.83
N ILE A 270 18.64 10.73 15.85
CA ILE A 270 18.03 12.04 16.16
C ILE A 270 19.02 12.95 16.92
N SER A 271 19.92 12.37 17.74
CA SER A 271 20.87 13.14 18.54
C SER A 271 21.95 13.88 17.74
N ASN A 272 22.12 13.54 16.46
CA ASN A 272 23.10 14.19 15.58
C ASN A 272 22.57 15.43 14.85
N ASN A 273 21.28 15.79 15.04
CA ASN A 273 20.63 16.90 14.35
C ASN A 273 19.93 17.90 15.30
N LEU A 274 20.31 17.91 16.58
CA LEU A 274 20.01 18.94 17.55
C LEU A 274 21.33 19.62 17.98
#